data_05e78d08539fec18e229fc23efd98e82
#
_entry.id   05e78d08539fec18e229fc23efd98e82
#
_cell.length_a   1.000
_cell.length_b   1.000
_cell.length_c   1.000
_cell.angle_alpha   90.00
_cell.angle_beta   90.00
_cell.angle_gamma   90.00
#
_symmetry.space_group_name_H-M   'P 1'
#
loop_
_entity.id
_entity.type
_entity.pdbx_description
1 polymer ?
#
loop_
_entity_poly.entity_id
_entity_poly.type
_entity_poly.pdbx_seq_one_letter_code
_entity_poly.pdbx_strand_id
1 'polypeptide(L)'
;MSEQADARKMQILELLAESGDGSDIESLAERMRCDTRTIRRDLDSLQRLLQQVQGLEIRRGRATVARAGYSPGYFTSQLERNSAAKEAIAARVVAGLPDDMALTLTAGSTTYAVAREIRRAVIAGESPRNPIVFTNSVPALLELISGGVAAGVLGEIYAPEDCALHSPEFHSAFQPGLAIVGASGILLNLAAGTLDLFSHRAEEAAFHKQLLADVPEIILAVDSAKLGKRHPWNFGGAILRGKTVRLVTDSLTETQREELELITPELAKNGVHFEYEEGV
;
A
#
# COMPACT_ATOMS: atom_id res chain seq x y z
N MET A 1 9.72 34.77 9.11
CA MET A 1 9.30 34.58 7.71
C MET A 1 8.20 35.59 7.45
N SER A 2 8.11 36.25 6.30
CA SER A 2 7.13 37.30 6.09
C SER A 2 5.77 36.70 5.74
N GLU A 3 4.70 37.28 6.29
CA GLU A 3 3.30 36.93 6.06
C GLU A 3 2.95 36.79 4.56
N GLN A 4 3.57 37.67 3.72
CA GLN A 4 3.47 37.60 2.26
C GLN A 4 4.05 36.34 1.63
N ALA A 5 5.14 35.76 2.20
CA ALA A 5 5.73 34.54 1.67
C ALA A 5 4.85 33.31 2.01
N ASP A 6 4.22 33.32 3.16
CA ASP A 6 3.35 32.22 3.58
C ASP A 6 2.00 32.28 2.83
N ALA A 7 1.44 33.48 2.61
CA ALA A 7 0.26 33.67 1.73
C ALA A 7 0.53 33.19 0.29
N ARG A 8 1.71 33.53 -0.28
CA ARG A 8 2.10 33.06 -1.62
C ARG A 8 2.25 31.55 -1.70
N LYS A 9 2.83 30.89 -0.68
CA LYS A 9 2.92 29.44 -0.62
C LYS A 9 1.55 28.77 -0.59
N MET A 10 0.59 29.33 0.16
CA MET A 10 -0.79 28.82 0.16
C MET A 10 -1.43 28.93 -1.22
N GLN A 11 -1.29 30.08 -1.90
CA GLN A 11 -1.79 30.25 -3.25
C GLN A 11 -1.14 29.30 -4.27
N ILE A 12 0.16 29.02 -4.14
CA ILE A 12 0.84 28.01 -4.96
C ILE A 12 0.19 26.63 -4.74
N LEU A 13 -0.07 26.23 -3.50
CA LEU A 13 -0.72 24.96 -3.19
C LEU A 13 -2.14 24.88 -3.78
N GLU A 14 -2.93 25.94 -3.67
CA GLU A 14 -4.27 26.03 -4.27
C GLU A 14 -4.23 25.85 -5.79
N LEU A 15 -3.33 26.59 -6.48
CA LEU A 15 -3.16 26.48 -7.93
C LEU A 15 -2.72 25.09 -8.38
N LEU A 16 -1.82 24.46 -7.64
CA LEU A 16 -1.37 23.09 -7.92
C LEU A 16 -2.49 22.06 -7.67
N ALA A 17 -3.32 22.30 -6.66
CA ALA A 17 -4.47 21.43 -6.36
C ALA A 17 -5.59 21.54 -7.43
N GLU A 18 -5.75 22.71 -8.07
CA GLU A 18 -6.71 22.92 -9.15
C GLU A 18 -6.24 22.34 -10.49
N SER A 19 -4.93 22.32 -10.73
CA SER A 19 -4.33 22.00 -12.04
C SER A 19 -4.07 20.49 -12.23
N GLY A 20 -4.80 19.58 -11.70
CA GLY A 20 -4.71 18.10 -11.86
C GLY A 20 -3.40 17.48 -12.38
N ASP A 21 -2.86 18.03 -13.47
CA ASP A 21 -1.60 17.61 -14.11
C ASP A 21 -0.36 18.39 -13.65
N GLY A 22 -0.51 19.30 -12.67
CA GLY A 22 0.56 20.17 -12.17
C GLY A 22 0.81 21.40 -13.05
N SER A 23 1.64 22.31 -12.56
CA SER A 23 2.02 23.56 -13.23
C SER A 23 3.54 23.65 -13.37
N ASP A 24 4.00 24.19 -14.50
CA ASP A 24 5.41 24.54 -14.66
C ASP A 24 5.78 25.80 -13.83
N ILE A 25 7.07 25.92 -13.52
CA ILE A 25 7.56 26.97 -12.64
C ILE A 25 7.40 28.37 -13.28
N GLU A 26 7.50 28.45 -14.59
CA GLU A 26 7.31 29.69 -15.36
C GLU A 26 5.86 30.17 -15.25
N SER A 27 4.89 29.29 -15.45
CA SER A 27 3.46 29.58 -15.31
C SER A 27 3.09 30.02 -13.89
N LEU A 28 3.63 29.35 -12.87
CA LEU A 28 3.45 29.76 -11.47
C LEU A 28 4.05 31.14 -11.21
N ALA A 29 5.23 31.44 -11.77
CA ALA A 29 5.89 32.72 -11.60
C ALA A 29 5.07 33.88 -12.22
N GLU A 30 4.51 33.70 -13.42
CA GLU A 30 3.62 34.63 -14.07
C GLU A 30 2.35 34.90 -13.24
N ARG A 31 1.67 33.84 -12.81
CA ARG A 31 0.44 33.92 -12.01
C ARG A 31 0.66 34.59 -10.66
N MET A 32 1.81 34.33 -10.02
CA MET A 32 2.21 34.92 -8.74
C MET A 32 2.88 36.29 -8.89
N ARG A 33 3.12 36.77 -10.11
CA ARG A 33 3.82 38.03 -10.43
C ARG A 33 5.16 38.16 -9.69
N CYS A 34 5.95 37.08 -9.70
CA CYS A 34 7.26 37.04 -9.10
C CYS A 34 8.25 36.26 -10.00
N ASP A 35 9.53 36.29 -9.66
CA ASP A 35 10.53 35.58 -10.43
C ASP A 35 10.54 34.06 -10.14
N THR A 36 11.01 33.26 -11.11
CA THR A 36 11.08 31.80 -11.01
C THR A 36 11.96 31.31 -9.88
N ARG A 37 12.96 32.11 -9.45
CA ARG A 37 13.84 31.77 -8.33
C ARG A 37 13.07 31.85 -7.01
N THR A 38 12.16 32.80 -6.88
CA THR A 38 11.27 32.92 -5.73
C THR A 38 10.33 31.72 -5.66
N ILE A 39 9.71 31.33 -6.79
CA ILE A 39 8.86 30.12 -6.85
C ILE A 39 9.63 28.85 -6.48
N ARG A 40 10.83 28.65 -7.02
CA ARG A 40 11.67 27.50 -6.64
C ARG A 40 11.94 27.44 -5.15
N ARG A 41 12.32 28.57 -4.54
CA ARG A 41 12.57 28.64 -3.09
C ARG A 41 11.32 28.35 -2.26
N ASP A 42 10.16 28.82 -2.69
CA ASP A 42 8.89 28.57 -2.02
C ASP A 42 8.47 27.10 -2.17
N LEU A 43 8.65 26.52 -3.36
CA LEU A 43 8.43 25.09 -3.60
C LEU A 43 9.37 24.21 -2.79
N ASP A 44 10.67 24.55 -2.68
CA ASP A 44 11.64 23.84 -1.83
C ASP A 44 11.26 23.94 -0.34
N SER A 45 10.74 25.09 0.08
CA SER A 45 10.23 25.28 1.44
C SER A 45 8.98 24.45 1.71
N LEU A 46 8.05 24.43 0.76
CA LEU A 46 6.85 23.60 0.82
C LEU A 46 7.18 22.13 0.79
N GLN A 47 8.12 21.70 -0.05
CA GLN A 47 8.56 20.32 -0.13
C GLN A 47 9.14 19.85 1.20
N ARG A 48 9.94 20.67 1.89
CA ARG A 48 10.47 20.35 3.22
C ARG A 48 9.39 20.28 4.31
N LEU A 49 8.39 21.19 4.26
CA LEU A 49 7.25 21.19 5.16
C LEU A 49 6.33 19.98 4.91
N LEU A 50 6.15 19.61 3.64
CA LEU A 50 5.25 18.55 3.19
C LEU A 50 5.94 17.20 3.06
N GLN A 51 7.27 17.09 3.25
CA GLN A 51 7.97 15.80 3.36
C GLN A 51 7.44 14.93 4.51
N GLN A 52 6.82 15.55 5.51
CA GLN A 52 6.10 14.85 6.57
C GLN A 52 4.63 14.54 6.22
N VAL A 53 4.10 15.20 5.19
CA VAL A 53 2.74 15.02 4.66
C VAL A 53 2.92 14.79 3.16
N GLN A 54 2.91 13.55 2.70
CA GLN A 54 3.13 13.19 1.30
C GLN A 54 2.20 14.00 0.37
N GLY A 55 2.74 14.83 -0.52
CA GLY A 55 1.85 15.60 -1.37
C GLY A 55 2.49 16.49 -2.44
N LEU A 56 3.74 16.91 -2.31
CA LEU A 56 4.36 17.80 -3.31
C LEU A 56 5.51 17.09 -4.02
N GLU A 57 5.38 16.86 -5.32
CA GLU A 57 6.47 16.38 -6.18
C GLU A 57 6.93 17.48 -7.14
N ILE A 58 8.26 17.66 -7.24
CA ILE A 58 8.87 18.56 -8.23
C ILE A 58 9.74 17.70 -9.15
N ARG A 59 9.33 17.57 -10.41
CA ARG A 59 10.09 16.85 -11.44
C ARG A 59 10.26 17.68 -12.69
N ARG A 60 11.49 17.79 -13.19
CA ARG A 60 11.84 18.46 -14.46
C ARG A 60 11.24 19.87 -14.62
N GLY A 61 11.25 20.68 -13.54
CA GLY A 61 10.72 22.05 -13.58
C GLY A 61 9.19 22.14 -13.47
N ARG A 62 8.49 21.05 -13.22
CA ARG A 62 7.05 21.02 -12.99
C ARG A 62 6.75 20.64 -11.55
N ALA A 63 5.87 21.37 -10.89
CA ALA A 63 5.41 21.09 -9.56
C ALA A 63 4.00 20.50 -9.62
N THR A 64 3.77 19.40 -8.91
CA THR A 64 2.47 18.76 -8.73
C THR A 64 2.20 18.60 -7.24
N VAL A 65 1.01 18.96 -6.80
CA VAL A 65 0.51 18.52 -5.48
C VAL A 65 -0.30 17.26 -5.74
N ALA A 66 0.20 16.13 -5.26
CA ALA A 66 -0.68 15.01 -5.07
C ALA A 66 -1.73 15.47 -4.03
N ARG A 67 -2.98 15.67 -4.42
CA ARG A 67 -4.07 15.71 -3.45
C ARG A 67 -3.90 14.46 -2.60
N ALA A 68 -3.75 14.60 -1.30
CA ALA A 68 -3.71 13.47 -0.39
C ALA A 68 -4.90 12.56 -0.72
N GLY A 69 -4.67 11.48 -1.48
CA GLY A 69 -5.68 10.53 -1.90
C GLY A 69 -6.49 10.82 -3.18
N TYR A 70 -6.19 11.84 -4.00
CA TYR A 70 -7.01 12.18 -5.18
C TYR A 70 -6.25 12.28 -6.50
N SER A 71 -5.27 11.43 -6.74
CA SER A 71 -4.74 11.27 -8.09
C SER A 71 -5.34 10.03 -8.73
N PRO A 72 -6.11 10.13 -9.83
CA PRO A 72 -6.52 8.96 -10.61
C PRO A 72 -5.36 8.09 -11.08
N GLY A 73 -4.13 8.63 -11.03
CA GLY A 73 -2.88 7.93 -11.34
C GLY A 73 -2.10 7.36 -10.14
N TYR A 74 -2.59 7.49 -8.89
CA TYR A 74 -1.83 6.98 -7.75
C TYR A 74 -1.61 5.48 -7.84
N PHE A 75 -2.65 4.71 -8.02
CA PHE A 75 -2.56 3.25 -8.20
C PHE A 75 -1.65 2.89 -9.37
N THR A 76 -1.82 3.54 -10.53
CA THR A 76 -0.99 3.33 -11.73
C THR A 76 0.48 3.64 -11.45
N SER A 77 0.77 4.76 -10.77
CA SER A 77 2.14 5.12 -10.39
C SER A 77 2.77 4.11 -9.41
N GLN A 78 1.96 3.54 -8.53
CA GLN A 78 2.42 2.48 -7.62
C GLN A 78 2.65 1.16 -8.36
N LEU A 79 1.92 0.84 -9.43
CA LEU A 79 2.16 -0.35 -10.24
C LEU A 79 3.56 -0.32 -10.88
N GLU A 80 3.95 0.81 -11.43
CA GLU A 80 5.25 0.98 -12.11
C GLU A 80 6.43 0.98 -11.14
N ARG A 81 6.22 1.43 -9.90
CA ARG A 81 7.26 1.50 -8.89
C ARG A 81 7.61 0.11 -8.38
N ASN A 82 8.90 -0.27 -8.45
CA ASN A 82 9.41 -1.57 -7.99
C ASN A 82 8.64 -2.76 -8.61
N SER A 83 8.27 -2.70 -9.89
CA SER A 83 7.44 -3.73 -10.54
C SER A 83 8.07 -5.12 -10.46
N ALA A 84 9.38 -5.24 -10.69
CA ALA A 84 10.11 -6.52 -10.63
C ALA A 84 10.05 -7.14 -9.20
N ALA A 85 10.19 -6.31 -8.15
CA ALA A 85 10.05 -6.78 -6.78
C ALA A 85 8.64 -7.33 -6.51
N LYS A 86 7.58 -6.65 -6.99
CA LYS A 86 6.21 -7.10 -6.82
C LYS A 86 5.91 -8.39 -7.58
N GLU A 87 6.50 -8.57 -8.75
CA GLU A 87 6.38 -9.81 -9.52
C GLU A 87 7.06 -10.97 -8.82
N ALA A 88 8.26 -10.78 -8.26
CA ALA A 88 8.96 -11.77 -7.45
C ALA A 88 8.17 -12.17 -6.19
N ILE A 89 7.65 -11.18 -5.46
CA ILE A 89 6.78 -11.39 -4.30
C ILE A 89 5.53 -12.19 -4.70
N ALA A 90 4.88 -11.79 -5.79
CA ALA A 90 3.67 -12.45 -6.27
C ALA A 90 3.91 -13.93 -6.63
N ALA A 91 4.99 -14.21 -7.35
CA ALA A 91 5.39 -15.57 -7.70
C ALA A 91 5.62 -16.44 -6.44
N ARG A 92 6.32 -15.87 -5.43
CA ARG A 92 6.60 -16.56 -4.17
C ARG A 92 5.33 -16.82 -3.36
N VAL A 93 4.45 -15.82 -3.25
CA VAL A 93 3.15 -15.97 -2.57
C VAL A 93 2.34 -17.08 -3.23
N VAL A 94 2.17 -17.02 -4.55
CA VAL A 94 1.30 -17.96 -5.29
C VAL A 94 1.84 -19.37 -5.28
N ALA A 95 3.15 -19.57 -5.37
CA ALA A 95 3.78 -20.89 -5.26
C ALA A 95 3.53 -21.60 -3.92
N GLY A 96 3.22 -20.83 -2.87
CA GLY A 96 2.89 -21.36 -1.55
C GLY A 96 1.39 -21.54 -1.27
N LEU A 97 0.52 -21.24 -2.24
CA LEU A 97 -0.94 -21.36 -2.04
C LEU A 97 -1.41 -22.80 -2.35
N PRO A 98 -2.22 -23.40 -1.48
CA PRO A 98 -2.82 -24.70 -1.75
C PRO A 98 -3.94 -24.61 -2.80
N ASP A 99 -4.27 -25.77 -3.40
CA ASP A 99 -5.43 -25.93 -4.27
C ASP A 99 -6.74 -25.83 -3.47
N ASP A 100 -7.85 -25.55 -4.16
CA ASP A 100 -9.23 -25.55 -3.64
C ASP A 100 -9.44 -24.66 -2.40
N MET A 101 -8.69 -23.58 -2.29
CA MET A 101 -8.77 -22.69 -1.13
C MET A 101 -9.61 -21.44 -1.39
N ALA A 102 -10.21 -20.91 -0.32
CA ALA A 102 -10.81 -19.60 -0.29
C ALA A 102 -9.93 -18.62 0.49
N LEU A 103 -9.61 -17.49 -0.12
CA LEU A 103 -8.74 -16.47 0.46
C LEU A 103 -9.26 -15.04 0.23
N THR A 104 -8.76 -14.11 1.02
CA THR A 104 -8.96 -12.69 0.77
C THR A 104 -7.68 -12.04 0.26
N LEU A 105 -7.84 -11.16 -0.73
CA LEU A 105 -6.76 -10.36 -1.30
C LEU A 105 -7.14 -8.87 -1.18
N THR A 106 -6.37 -8.10 -0.41
CA THR A 106 -6.67 -6.68 -0.22
C THR A 106 -6.23 -5.83 -1.41
N ALA A 107 -6.77 -4.62 -1.53
CA ALA A 107 -6.34 -3.67 -2.54
C ALA A 107 -4.87 -3.25 -2.31
N GLY A 108 -4.17 -2.99 -3.41
CA GLY A 108 -2.77 -2.54 -3.42
C GLY A 108 -2.06 -2.98 -4.69
N SER A 109 -0.92 -2.36 -5.00
CA SER A 109 -0.18 -2.68 -6.22
C SER A 109 0.57 -4.02 -6.15
N THR A 110 1.05 -4.43 -4.96
CA THR A 110 1.70 -5.73 -4.78
C THR A 110 0.66 -6.85 -4.77
N THR A 111 -0.45 -6.66 -4.09
CA THR A 111 -1.56 -7.63 -4.08
C THR A 111 -2.24 -7.75 -5.46
N TYR A 112 -2.26 -6.68 -6.26
CA TYR A 112 -2.64 -6.77 -7.67
C TYR A 112 -1.69 -7.66 -8.48
N ALA A 113 -0.37 -7.58 -8.25
CA ALA A 113 0.58 -8.49 -8.88
C ALA A 113 0.29 -9.97 -8.48
N VAL A 114 -0.10 -10.21 -7.22
CA VAL A 114 -0.55 -11.55 -6.78
C VAL A 114 -1.80 -12.00 -7.54
N ALA A 115 -2.78 -11.12 -7.76
CA ALA A 115 -3.97 -11.47 -8.56
C ALA A 115 -3.62 -11.87 -10.00
N ARG A 116 -2.69 -11.14 -10.63
CA ARG A 116 -2.18 -11.46 -11.96
C ARG A 116 -1.49 -12.82 -11.99
N GLU A 117 -0.71 -13.13 -10.98
CA GLU A 117 0.02 -14.41 -10.90
C GLU A 117 -0.94 -15.58 -10.61
N ILE A 118 -1.95 -15.41 -9.74
CA ILE A 118 -3.03 -16.40 -9.56
C ILE A 118 -3.73 -16.69 -10.90
N ARG A 119 -4.10 -15.62 -11.63
CA ARG A 119 -4.69 -15.76 -12.96
C ARG A 119 -3.80 -16.54 -13.91
N ARG A 120 -2.51 -16.19 -13.97
CA ARG A 120 -1.53 -16.89 -14.82
C ARG A 120 -1.47 -18.38 -14.50
N ALA A 121 -1.35 -18.72 -13.21
CA ALA A 121 -1.28 -20.10 -12.74
C ALA A 121 -2.54 -20.90 -13.13
N VAL A 122 -3.73 -20.34 -12.88
CA VAL A 122 -5.00 -20.98 -13.23
C VAL A 122 -5.13 -21.22 -14.75
N ILE A 123 -4.79 -20.24 -15.58
CA ILE A 123 -4.80 -20.39 -17.04
C ILE A 123 -3.80 -21.47 -17.50
N ALA A 124 -2.64 -21.55 -16.86
CA ALA A 124 -1.63 -22.56 -17.15
C ALA A 124 -1.97 -23.97 -16.60
N GLY A 125 -3.03 -24.09 -15.80
CA GLY A 125 -3.37 -25.33 -15.10
C GLY A 125 -2.41 -25.71 -13.95
N GLU A 126 -1.65 -24.71 -13.48
CA GLU A 126 -0.74 -24.83 -12.33
C GLU A 126 -1.46 -24.57 -11.00
N SER A 127 -0.78 -24.87 -9.89
CA SER A 127 -1.30 -24.54 -8.54
C SER A 127 -1.15 -23.02 -8.26
N PRO A 128 -2.16 -22.37 -7.58
CA PRO A 128 -3.35 -22.98 -6.98
C PRO A 128 -4.44 -23.28 -8.02
N ARG A 129 -5.02 -24.48 -7.96
CA ARG A 129 -6.18 -24.85 -8.77
C ARG A 129 -7.47 -24.54 -8.02
N ASN A 130 -8.49 -24.08 -8.74
CA ASN A 130 -9.82 -23.75 -8.21
C ASN A 130 -9.81 -22.77 -7.01
N PRO A 131 -8.98 -21.74 -6.95
CA PRO A 131 -9.03 -20.79 -5.86
C PRO A 131 -10.32 -19.96 -5.91
N ILE A 132 -10.84 -19.60 -4.74
CA ILE A 132 -11.92 -18.61 -4.60
C ILE A 132 -11.32 -17.38 -3.93
N VAL A 133 -11.32 -16.25 -4.63
CA VAL A 133 -10.64 -15.04 -4.16
C VAL A 133 -11.66 -13.94 -3.86
N PHE A 134 -11.73 -13.49 -2.62
CA PHE A 134 -12.50 -12.32 -2.23
C PHE A 134 -11.58 -11.10 -2.19
N THR A 135 -11.98 -10.00 -2.82
CA THR A 135 -11.14 -8.80 -2.88
C THR A 135 -11.94 -7.51 -2.81
N ASN A 136 -11.35 -6.49 -2.19
CA ASN A 136 -11.86 -5.12 -2.26
C ASN A 136 -11.16 -4.30 -3.37
N SER A 137 -10.28 -4.90 -4.16
CA SER A 137 -9.59 -4.26 -5.28
C SER A 137 -10.37 -4.45 -6.57
N VAL A 138 -10.85 -3.37 -7.18
CA VAL A 138 -11.54 -3.44 -8.49
C VAL A 138 -10.62 -3.95 -9.60
N PRO A 139 -9.36 -3.48 -9.74
CA PRO A 139 -8.43 -4.04 -10.74
C PRO A 139 -8.13 -5.53 -10.54
N ALA A 140 -7.92 -5.97 -9.27
CA ALA A 140 -7.66 -7.38 -9.00
C ALA A 140 -8.88 -8.25 -9.32
N LEU A 141 -10.09 -7.79 -8.99
CA LEU A 141 -11.33 -8.49 -9.35
C LEU A 141 -11.45 -8.71 -10.86
N LEU A 142 -11.26 -7.66 -11.65
CA LEU A 142 -11.33 -7.74 -13.11
C LEU A 142 -10.27 -8.67 -13.70
N GLU A 143 -9.06 -8.63 -13.15
CA GLU A 143 -7.96 -9.52 -13.55
C GLU A 143 -8.33 -10.99 -13.30
N LEU A 144 -8.80 -11.33 -12.10
CA LEU A 144 -9.18 -12.69 -11.70
C LEU A 144 -10.33 -13.23 -12.56
N ILE A 145 -11.39 -12.44 -12.74
CA ILE A 145 -12.56 -12.84 -13.54
C ILE A 145 -12.16 -13.09 -15.00
N SER A 146 -11.27 -12.26 -15.57
CA SER A 146 -10.80 -12.43 -16.94
C SER A 146 -10.03 -13.74 -17.15
N GLY A 147 -9.48 -14.32 -16.11
CA GLY A 147 -8.81 -15.61 -16.09
C GLY A 147 -9.69 -16.81 -15.71
N GLY A 148 -10.99 -16.59 -15.50
CA GLY A 148 -11.91 -17.64 -15.08
C GLY A 148 -11.76 -18.03 -13.60
N VAL A 149 -11.07 -17.22 -12.78
CA VAL A 149 -10.97 -17.44 -11.35
C VAL A 149 -12.28 -17.06 -10.66
N ALA A 150 -12.79 -17.93 -9.80
CA ALA A 150 -13.94 -17.60 -8.97
C ALA A 150 -13.59 -16.46 -8.03
N ALA A 151 -14.26 -15.31 -8.15
CA ALA A 151 -13.94 -14.13 -7.38
C ALA A 151 -15.19 -13.42 -6.84
N GLY A 152 -15.09 -12.92 -5.61
CA GLY A 152 -16.12 -12.12 -4.94
C GLY A 152 -15.60 -10.76 -4.53
N VAL A 153 -16.52 -9.83 -4.29
CA VAL A 153 -16.24 -8.45 -3.91
C VAL A 153 -16.40 -8.26 -2.42
N LEU A 154 -15.49 -7.51 -1.81
CA LEU A 154 -15.57 -7.00 -0.44
C LEU A 154 -15.68 -5.47 -0.48
N GLY A 155 -16.63 -4.92 0.29
CA GLY A 155 -16.90 -3.49 0.37
C GLY A 155 -17.99 -3.01 -0.59
N GLU A 156 -18.44 -1.78 -0.38
CA GLU A 156 -19.64 -1.21 -1.00
C GLU A 156 -19.36 0.14 -1.70
N ILE A 157 -18.48 0.96 -1.11
CA ILE A 157 -18.21 2.32 -1.58
C ILE A 157 -16.89 2.35 -2.33
N TYR A 158 -16.93 2.70 -3.60
CA TYR A 158 -15.73 2.78 -4.44
C TYR A 158 -14.93 4.05 -4.14
N ALA A 159 -13.64 3.87 -3.81
CA ALA A 159 -12.63 4.91 -3.66
C ALA A 159 -11.74 4.94 -4.91
N PRO A 160 -11.92 5.91 -5.82
CA PRO A 160 -11.23 5.92 -7.11
C PRO A 160 -9.71 6.10 -6.99
N GLU A 161 -9.23 6.75 -5.95
CA GLU A 161 -7.81 6.97 -5.68
C GLU A 161 -7.02 5.70 -5.36
N ASP A 162 -7.68 4.72 -4.72
CA ASP A 162 -7.08 3.42 -4.37
C ASP A 162 -7.53 2.32 -5.33
N CYS A 163 -8.47 2.62 -6.24
CA CYS A 163 -9.17 1.63 -7.05
C CYS A 163 -9.77 0.50 -6.20
N ALA A 164 -10.25 0.85 -5.00
CA ALA A 164 -10.70 -0.08 -3.98
C ALA A 164 -12.14 0.19 -3.54
N LEU A 165 -12.78 -0.84 -3.01
CA LEU A 165 -14.05 -0.74 -2.32
C LEU A 165 -13.79 -0.72 -0.81
N HIS A 166 -14.47 0.17 -0.11
CA HIS A 166 -14.47 0.24 1.34
C HIS A 166 -15.89 0.07 1.88
N SER A 167 -16.02 -0.35 3.12
CA SER A 167 -17.29 -0.40 3.83
C SER A 167 -17.13 0.24 5.20
N PRO A 168 -18.05 1.09 5.63
CA PRO A 168 -18.05 1.64 6.98
C PRO A 168 -18.19 0.54 8.04
N GLU A 169 -18.98 -0.49 7.72
CA GLU A 169 -19.18 -1.68 8.55
C GLU A 169 -19.00 -2.91 7.66
N PHE A 170 -17.87 -3.57 7.82
CA PHE A 170 -17.60 -4.80 7.10
C PHE A 170 -18.23 -5.98 7.82
N HIS A 171 -19.37 -6.43 7.33
CA HIS A 171 -20.00 -7.67 7.78
C HIS A 171 -19.94 -8.69 6.66
N SER A 172 -18.89 -9.49 6.64
CA SER A 172 -18.84 -10.64 5.74
C SER A 172 -19.38 -11.88 6.46
N ALA A 173 -20.36 -12.52 5.87
CA ALA A 173 -20.72 -13.88 6.26
C ALA A 173 -19.60 -14.88 5.89
N PHE A 174 -18.64 -14.46 5.09
CA PHE A 174 -17.46 -15.23 4.70
C PHE A 174 -16.32 -14.92 5.66
N GLN A 175 -15.84 -15.95 6.35
CA GLN A 175 -14.65 -15.90 7.19
C GLN A 175 -13.50 -16.59 6.43
N PRO A 176 -12.58 -15.85 5.81
CA PRO A 176 -11.45 -16.43 5.11
C PRO A 176 -10.49 -17.07 6.09
N GLY A 177 -9.95 -18.25 5.73
CA GLY A 177 -8.86 -18.87 6.47
C GLY A 177 -7.53 -18.14 6.29
N LEU A 178 -7.37 -17.45 5.15
CA LEU A 178 -6.16 -16.74 4.76
C LEU A 178 -6.48 -15.36 4.18
N ALA A 179 -5.72 -14.34 4.60
CA ALA A 179 -5.70 -13.04 3.96
C ALA A 179 -4.30 -12.70 3.42
N ILE A 180 -4.24 -12.25 2.16
CA ILE A 180 -3.05 -11.67 1.55
C ILE A 180 -3.21 -10.16 1.59
N VAL A 181 -2.33 -9.48 2.31
CA VAL A 181 -2.46 -8.08 2.70
C VAL A 181 -1.24 -7.29 2.25
N GLY A 182 -1.47 -6.13 1.64
CA GLY A 182 -0.46 -5.12 1.41
C GLY A 182 -0.35 -4.15 2.58
N ALA A 183 0.77 -3.43 2.67
CA ALA A 183 0.94 -2.33 3.60
C ALA A 183 1.70 -1.18 2.94
N SER A 184 1.43 0.05 3.38
CA SER A 184 2.21 1.23 2.97
C SER A 184 3.53 1.34 3.71
N GLY A 185 3.62 0.76 4.91
CA GLY A 185 4.82 0.68 5.72
C GLY A 185 4.72 -0.37 6.82
N ILE A 186 5.86 -0.85 7.28
CA ILE A 186 6.01 -1.82 8.38
C ILE A 186 7.08 -1.31 9.34
N LEU A 187 6.78 -1.28 10.63
CA LEU A 187 7.77 -1.06 11.69
C LEU A 187 7.83 -2.27 12.61
N LEU A 188 9.06 -2.67 12.90
CA LEU A 188 9.40 -3.71 13.87
C LEU A 188 9.61 -3.03 15.22
N ASN A 189 8.64 -3.13 16.12
CA ASN A 189 8.71 -2.52 17.44
C ASN A 189 9.28 -3.52 18.43
N LEU A 190 10.61 -3.59 18.53
CA LEU A 190 11.32 -4.52 19.41
C LEU A 190 10.95 -4.31 20.89
N ALA A 191 10.76 -3.07 21.34
CA ALA A 191 10.43 -2.77 22.72
C ALA A 191 9.04 -3.29 23.14
N ALA A 192 8.08 -3.26 22.22
CA ALA A 192 6.72 -3.73 22.45
C ALA A 192 6.51 -5.19 21.98
N GLY A 193 7.44 -5.75 21.22
CA GLY A 193 7.29 -7.06 20.58
C GLY A 193 6.12 -7.08 19.61
N THR A 194 5.95 -6.01 18.82
CA THR A 194 4.82 -5.88 17.87
C THR A 194 5.29 -5.58 16.46
N LEU A 195 4.49 -6.03 15.50
CA LEU A 195 4.60 -5.69 14.10
C LEU A 195 3.54 -4.61 13.80
N ASP A 196 4.00 -3.39 13.60
CA ASP A 196 3.13 -2.26 13.28
C ASP A 196 2.98 -2.14 11.77
N LEU A 197 1.76 -2.29 11.28
CA LEU A 197 1.41 -2.23 9.86
C LEU A 197 0.68 -0.92 9.57
N PHE A 198 1.11 -0.23 8.53
CA PHE A 198 0.60 1.11 8.24
C PHE A 198 -0.07 1.20 6.88
N SER A 199 -1.13 2.01 6.86
CA SER A 199 -1.74 2.56 5.67
C SER A 199 -1.56 4.08 5.63
N HIS A 200 -1.57 4.65 4.45
CA HIS A 200 -1.61 6.09 4.25
C HIS A 200 -3.04 6.68 4.36
N ARG A 201 -4.08 5.82 4.43
CA ARG A 201 -5.50 6.20 4.50
C ARG A 201 -6.21 5.57 5.69
N ALA A 202 -7.12 6.35 6.29
CA ALA A 202 -7.91 5.91 7.44
C ALA A 202 -8.88 4.77 7.08
N GLU A 203 -9.54 4.90 5.93
CA GLU A 203 -10.54 3.96 5.43
C GLU A 203 -9.92 2.60 5.13
N GLU A 204 -8.75 2.58 4.50
CA GLU A 204 -7.99 1.37 4.22
C GLU A 204 -7.53 0.70 5.53
N ALA A 205 -7.01 1.47 6.48
CA ALA A 205 -6.60 0.94 7.78
C ALA A 205 -7.80 0.38 8.57
N ALA A 206 -8.98 1.03 8.50
CA ALA A 206 -10.19 0.55 9.14
C ALA A 206 -10.66 -0.77 8.50
N PHE A 207 -10.68 -0.85 7.17
CA PHE A 207 -10.99 -2.07 6.43
C PHE A 207 -10.05 -3.22 6.82
N HIS A 208 -8.73 -2.98 6.83
CA HIS A 208 -7.74 -3.99 7.24
C HIS A 208 -7.96 -4.46 8.68
N LYS A 209 -8.26 -3.56 9.64
CA LYS A 209 -8.55 -3.96 11.02
C LYS A 209 -9.76 -4.88 11.11
N GLN A 210 -10.83 -4.56 10.41
CA GLN A 210 -12.05 -5.39 10.41
C GLN A 210 -11.77 -6.76 9.78
N LEU A 211 -11.11 -6.79 8.61
CA LEU A 211 -10.73 -8.03 7.94
C LEU A 211 -9.84 -8.90 8.83
N LEU A 212 -8.80 -8.31 9.40
CA LEU A 212 -7.80 -9.04 10.19
C LEU A 212 -8.31 -9.48 11.56
N ALA A 213 -9.44 -8.96 12.04
CA ALA A 213 -9.98 -9.39 13.34
C ALA A 213 -10.20 -10.90 13.39
N ASP A 214 -10.79 -11.47 12.34
CA ASP A 214 -11.27 -12.85 12.30
C ASP A 214 -10.40 -13.82 11.48
N VAL A 215 -9.39 -13.32 10.78
CA VAL A 215 -8.51 -14.14 9.92
C VAL A 215 -7.37 -14.77 10.75
N PRO A 216 -7.19 -16.10 10.73
CA PRO A 216 -6.11 -16.76 11.49
C PRO A 216 -4.75 -16.70 10.80
N GLU A 217 -4.70 -16.69 9.48
CA GLU A 217 -3.47 -16.69 8.69
C GLU A 217 -3.36 -15.46 7.80
N ILE A 218 -2.21 -14.80 7.83
CA ILE A 218 -1.96 -13.56 7.10
C ILE A 218 -0.66 -13.70 6.32
N ILE A 219 -0.72 -13.43 5.02
CA ILE A 219 0.47 -13.19 4.20
C ILE A 219 0.59 -11.69 3.97
N LEU A 220 1.66 -11.09 4.46
CA LEU A 220 2.04 -9.71 4.18
C LEU A 220 2.87 -9.69 2.89
N ALA A 221 2.26 -9.29 1.79
CA ALA A 221 2.92 -9.17 0.48
C ALA A 221 3.42 -7.73 0.32
N VAL A 222 4.66 -7.45 0.68
CA VAL A 222 5.18 -6.09 0.83
C VAL A 222 6.62 -6.00 0.37
N ASP A 223 6.95 -5.04 -0.52
CA ASP A 223 8.34 -4.81 -0.94
C ASP A 223 9.22 -4.28 0.20
N SER A 224 10.50 -4.69 0.22
CA SER A 224 11.48 -4.39 1.28
C SER A 224 11.67 -2.89 1.53
N ALA A 225 11.38 -2.05 0.51
CA ALA A 225 11.42 -0.61 0.65
C ALA A 225 10.34 -0.04 1.60
N LYS A 226 9.38 -0.85 2.04
CA LYS A 226 8.34 -0.49 3.02
C LYS A 226 8.77 -0.81 4.47
N LEU A 227 9.77 -1.64 4.67
CA LEU A 227 10.33 -1.91 5.99
C LEU A 227 10.99 -0.65 6.56
N GLY A 228 10.75 -0.37 7.83
CA GLY A 228 11.19 0.85 8.49
C GLY A 228 10.38 2.09 8.17
N LYS A 229 9.30 2.02 7.36
CA LYS A 229 8.45 3.17 7.03
C LYS A 229 7.21 3.24 7.91
N ARG A 230 6.92 4.47 8.33
CA ARG A 230 5.72 4.80 9.09
C ARG A 230 4.78 5.64 8.24
N HIS A 231 3.47 5.36 8.37
CA HIS A 231 2.39 6.16 7.82
C HIS A 231 1.37 6.52 8.92
N PRO A 232 0.41 7.43 8.67
CA PRO A 232 -0.46 7.95 9.72
C PRO A 232 -1.33 6.90 10.41
N TRP A 233 -1.75 5.85 9.70
CA TRP A 233 -2.77 4.93 10.18
C TRP A 233 -2.23 3.53 10.41
N ASN A 234 -2.06 3.16 11.70
CA ASN A 234 -1.63 1.82 12.11
C ASN A 234 -2.83 0.88 12.14
N PHE A 235 -2.71 -0.31 11.49
CA PHE A 235 -3.70 -1.37 11.52
C PHE A 235 -3.15 -2.72 12.04
N GLY A 236 -1.86 -2.77 12.41
CA GLY A 236 -1.19 -3.95 12.97
C GLY A 236 -1.18 -3.99 14.50
N GLY A 237 -0.09 -4.44 15.08
CA GLY A 237 0.10 -4.53 16.52
C GLY A 237 -0.74 -5.62 17.18
N ALA A 238 -1.55 -5.26 18.17
CA ALA A 238 -2.29 -6.23 18.98
C ALA A 238 -3.28 -7.12 18.19
N ILE A 239 -3.75 -6.68 17.04
CA ILE A 239 -4.69 -7.46 16.20
C ILE A 239 -4.06 -8.74 15.63
N LEU A 240 -2.73 -8.81 15.60
CA LEU A 240 -1.99 -9.95 15.08
C LEU A 240 -1.81 -11.08 16.12
N ARG A 241 -2.19 -10.85 17.38
CA ARG A 241 -2.07 -11.86 18.43
C ARG A 241 -2.91 -13.11 18.12
N GLY A 242 -2.34 -14.27 18.36
CA GLY A 242 -2.98 -15.56 18.08
C GLY A 242 -3.01 -15.94 16.60
N LYS A 243 -2.27 -15.24 15.74
CA LYS A 243 -2.27 -15.45 14.30
C LYS A 243 -0.93 -15.94 13.78
N THR A 244 -0.99 -16.61 12.64
CA THR A 244 0.18 -16.90 11.82
C THR A 244 0.36 -15.77 10.83
N VAL A 245 1.54 -15.15 10.81
CA VAL A 245 1.88 -14.01 9.94
C VAL A 245 3.14 -14.35 9.16
N ARG A 246 3.03 -14.45 7.85
CA ARG A 246 4.13 -14.66 6.94
C ARG A 246 4.41 -13.40 6.12
N LEU A 247 5.56 -12.81 6.28
CA LEU A 247 6.04 -11.71 5.44
C LEU A 247 6.71 -12.28 4.20
N VAL A 248 6.18 -11.96 3.02
CA VAL A 248 6.81 -12.25 1.73
C VAL A 248 7.27 -10.94 1.12
N THR A 249 8.57 -10.81 0.90
CA THR A 249 9.20 -9.59 0.42
C THR A 249 10.23 -9.90 -0.68
N ASP A 250 10.73 -8.90 -1.37
CA ASP A 250 11.88 -9.00 -2.26
C ASP A 250 13.19 -9.09 -1.46
N SER A 251 14.33 -8.86 -2.09
CA SER A 251 15.63 -8.96 -1.43
C SER A 251 15.77 -7.99 -0.25
N LEU A 252 16.18 -8.51 0.90
CA LEU A 252 16.45 -7.77 2.12
C LEU A 252 17.91 -7.33 2.20
N THR A 253 18.16 -6.20 2.86
CA THR A 253 19.50 -5.83 3.32
C THR A 253 19.89 -6.68 4.54
N GLU A 254 21.19 -6.76 4.86
CA GLU A 254 21.69 -7.42 6.07
C GLU A 254 21.01 -6.89 7.34
N THR A 255 20.96 -5.55 7.47
CA THR A 255 20.31 -4.90 8.61
C THR A 255 18.83 -5.27 8.75
N GLN A 256 18.10 -5.34 7.63
CA GLN A 256 16.69 -5.75 7.66
C GLN A 256 16.51 -7.20 8.10
N ARG A 257 17.40 -8.11 7.68
CA ARG A 257 17.39 -9.51 8.15
C ARG A 257 17.66 -9.59 9.65
N GLU A 258 18.70 -8.90 10.13
CA GLU A 258 19.03 -8.83 11.56
C GLU A 258 17.83 -8.31 12.39
N GLU A 259 17.17 -7.25 11.95
CA GLU A 259 15.99 -6.71 12.61
C GLU A 259 14.82 -7.70 12.64
N LEU A 260 14.58 -8.44 11.54
CA LEU A 260 13.54 -9.47 11.47
C LEU A 260 13.87 -10.67 12.37
N GLU A 261 15.13 -11.09 12.43
CA GLU A 261 15.57 -12.14 13.35
C GLU A 261 15.40 -11.73 14.82
N LEU A 262 15.71 -10.48 15.15
CA LEU A 262 15.56 -9.96 16.51
C LEU A 262 14.10 -9.85 16.95
N ILE A 263 13.18 -9.45 16.07
CA ILE A 263 11.77 -9.27 16.42
C ILE A 263 11.01 -10.61 16.52
N THR A 264 11.41 -11.62 15.78
CA THR A 264 10.70 -12.91 15.70
C THR A 264 10.45 -13.54 17.07
N PRO A 265 11.43 -13.68 17.99
CA PRO A 265 11.17 -14.23 19.32
C PRO A 265 10.29 -13.32 20.19
N GLU A 266 10.33 -12.01 20.00
CA GLU A 266 9.48 -11.07 20.72
C GLU A 266 8.02 -11.15 20.26
N LEU A 267 7.79 -11.33 18.96
CA LEU A 267 6.46 -11.58 18.40
C LEU A 267 5.88 -12.89 18.94
N ALA A 268 6.69 -13.95 19.01
CA ALA A 268 6.27 -15.24 19.57
C ALA A 268 5.85 -15.14 21.05
N LYS A 269 6.55 -14.35 21.87
CA LYS A 269 6.15 -14.06 23.27
C LYS A 269 4.78 -13.39 23.35
N ASN A 270 4.43 -12.59 22.35
CA ASN A 270 3.14 -11.92 22.23
C ASN A 270 2.07 -12.75 21.48
N GLY A 271 2.35 -14.03 21.22
CA GLY A 271 1.40 -14.96 20.60
C GLY A 271 1.26 -14.78 19.09
N VAL A 272 2.23 -14.19 18.40
CA VAL A 272 2.27 -14.10 16.94
C VAL A 272 3.25 -15.13 16.41
N HIS A 273 2.78 -16.08 15.62
CA HIS A 273 3.66 -16.99 14.89
C HIS A 273 4.12 -16.28 13.60
N PHE A 274 5.38 -15.82 13.61
CA PHE A 274 5.91 -14.99 12.52
C PHE A 274 7.03 -15.72 11.78
N GLU A 275 6.98 -15.65 10.47
CA GLU A 275 8.04 -16.09 9.56
C GLU A 275 8.19 -15.10 8.40
N TYR A 276 9.34 -15.09 7.73
CA TYR A 276 9.55 -14.27 6.55
C TYR A 276 10.26 -15.04 5.44
N GLU A 277 9.98 -14.66 4.20
CA GLU A 277 10.54 -15.23 3.00
C GLU A 277 10.93 -14.14 2.00
N GLU A 278 12.05 -14.35 1.31
CA GLU A 278 12.48 -13.49 0.21
C GLU A 278 12.04 -14.08 -1.13
N GLY A 279 11.41 -13.27 -1.98
CA GLY A 279 11.15 -13.58 -3.37
C GLY A 279 12.43 -13.30 -4.16
N VAL A 280 13.01 -14.32 -4.78
CA VAL A 280 14.22 -14.23 -5.61
C VAL A 280 13.84 -14.24 -7.08
#